data_6ce33c3f92bcd58d27faa8e469529c49
#
_entry.id   6ce33c3f92bcd58d27faa8e469529c49
#
_cell.length_a   1.000
_cell.length_b   1.000
_cell.length_c   1.000
_cell.angle_alpha   90.00
_cell.angle_beta   90.00
_cell.angle_gamma   90.00
#
_symmetry.space_group_name_H-M   'P 1'
#
loop_
_entity.id
_entity.type
_entity.pdbx_description
1 polymer ?
#
loop_
_entity_poly.entity_id
_entity_poly.type
_entity_poly.pdbx_seq_one_letter_code
_entity_poly.pdbx_strand_id
1 'polypeptide(L)'
;MTHDAKTGTTTTRTASGKEVTKSPTGRVTSVKTASGSEAKFGSNGKVKEVHTASGMTVSHRPGGGRRVEVERADHSRLVAEGHGRGYIQRPYSYGGHAYYSRAYYYHGGYYRGYYRGYYYHGGYYNGYMPAYYYPSAYYGWAYNPWPAPVPYAWGWGGNPWYGYYGAYFAPYPVYPSAAFWLTDYLVAASLANAYAAAAAAGESALLHPDAPQKWSAPHLVFASYDPVTATTSPTMTPEVKDAVAEEIKGELAAQKAKAGSDANVASLETLLADGKPHVFVASAGLTVTSAGQDCGLTEGDVLKLPTAPGADATGADLQVLASKKTDCAKDSTVTVQLTDLQEMYNSLLGSIDKGMAEMKDNPGKGGLPAPPADAIAGTKQAPYAAAAPAADPNGAAELDQQAAQGAQEEQQVVAEVSAPDGGDQTAEAQPSPIGALAPAAPARRSGPVTIALGQTPAQVVASKGEPITKLNFPNKLVYKYPDMKIIFVNGKVSDVE
;
A
#
# COMPACT_ATOMS: atom_id res chain seq x y z
N MET A 1 -18.38 -25.40 -18.51
CA MET A 1 -18.98 -24.07 -18.28
C MET A 1 -19.81 -24.16 -17.02
N THR A 2 -19.52 -23.35 -16.03
CA THR A 2 -20.27 -23.26 -14.75
C THR A 2 -20.81 -21.85 -14.60
N HIS A 3 -22.02 -21.72 -14.04
CA HIS A 3 -22.66 -20.44 -13.76
C HIS A 3 -22.91 -20.33 -12.25
N ASP A 4 -22.46 -19.22 -11.66
CA ASP A 4 -22.72 -18.91 -10.24
C ASP A 4 -23.97 -18.03 -10.15
N ALA A 5 -25.04 -18.58 -9.61
CA ALA A 5 -26.33 -17.90 -9.50
C ALA A 5 -26.33 -16.72 -8.49
N LYS A 6 -25.39 -16.68 -7.53
CA LYS A 6 -25.31 -15.59 -6.55
C LYS A 6 -24.63 -14.35 -7.15
N THR A 7 -23.59 -14.54 -7.92
CA THR A 7 -22.79 -13.46 -8.52
C THR A 7 -23.15 -13.20 -9.98
N GLY A 8 -23.89 -14.10 -10.62
CA GLY A 8 -24.21 -14.08 -12.04
C GLY A 8 -22.99 -14.28 -12.95
N THR A 9 -21.85 -14.70 -12.39
CA THR A 9 -20.63 -14.91 -13.13
C THR A 9 -20.63 -16.26 -13.85
N THR A 10 -19.93 -16.32 -14.97
CA THR A 10 -19.77 -17.55 -15.77
C THR A 10 -18.30 -17.90 -15.89
N THR A 11 -17.95 -19.13 -15.53
CA THR A 11 -16.59 -19.68 -15.68
C THR A 11 -16.57 -20.71 -16.79
N THR A 12 -15.64 -20.54 -17.74
CA THR A 12 -15.36 -21.47 -18.85
C THR A 12 -13.94 -22.00 -18.74
N ARG A 13 -13.77 -23.31 -19.02
CA ARG A 13 -12.43 -23.91 -19.12
C ARG A 13 -12.05 -24.04 -20.59
N THR A 14 -10.86 -23.56 -20.94
CA THR A 14 -10.32 -23.60 -22.29
C THR A 14 -9.61 -24.94 -22.58
N ALA A 15 -9.25 -25.19 -23.83
CA ALA A 15 -8.50 -26.39 -24.22
C ALA A 15 -7.09 -26.43 -23.59
N SER A 16 -6.48 -25.27 -23.34
CA SER A 16 -5.19 -25.16 -22.65
C SER A 16 -5.28 -25.39 -21.13
N GLY A 17 -6.49 -25.61 -20.60
CA GLY A 17 -6.73 -25.81 -19.18
C GLY A 17 -6.92 -24.53 -18.36
N LYS A 18 -6.91 -23.36 -18.98
CA LYS A 18 -7.22 -22.10 -18.32
C LYS A 18 -8.70 -22.02 -17.93
N GLU A 19 -8.99 -21.40 -16.81
CA GLU A 19 -10.37 -21.09 -16.37
C GLU A 19 -10.59 -19.58 -16.49
N VAL A 20 -11.52 -19.20 -17.36
CA VAL A 20 -11.87 -17.79 -17.62
C VAL A 20 -13.21 -17.49 -16.97
N THR A 21 -13.21 -16.57 -16.00
CA THR A 21 -14.42 -16.08 -15.34
C THR A 21 -14.85 -14.75 -15.94
N LYS A 22 -16.14 -14.65 -16.27
CA LYS A 22 -16.76 -13.44 -16.84
C LYS A 22 -17.88 -12.95 -15.94
N SER A 23 -18.02 -11.62 -15.87
CA SER A 23 -19.15 -10.95 -15.23
C SER A 23 -20.47 -11.23 -15.99
N PRO A 24 -21.65 -10.89 -15.41
CA PRO A 24 -22.93 -10.96 -16.12
C PRO A 24 -22.95 -10.15 -17.43
N THR A 25 -22.13 -9.11 -17.53
CA THR A 25 -21.98 -8.28 -18.76
C THR A 25 -21.01 -8.87 -19.79
N GLY A 26 -20.46 -10.07 -19.55
CA GLY A 26 -19.51 -10.74 -20.44
C GLY A 26 -18.04 -10.29 -20.30
N ARG A 27 -17.73 -9.31 -19.42
CA ARG A 27 -16.36 -8.87 -19.19
C ARG A 27 -15.58 -9.92 -18.41
N VAL A 28 -14.33 -10.19 -18.83
CA VAL A 28 -13.40 -11.05 -18.08
C VAL A 28 -13.07 -10.40 -16.74
N THR A 29 -13.26 -11.12 -15.65
CA THR A 29 -12.96 -10.71 -14.27
C THR A 29 -11.77 -11.43 -13.69
N SER A 30 -11.53 -12.70 -14.07
CA SER A 30 -10.30 -13.41 -13.74
C SER A 30 -9.96 -14.48 -14.79
N VAL A 31 -8.68 -14.82 -14.85
CA VAL A 31 -8.16 -15.95 -15.60
C VAL A 31 -7.24 -16.73 -14.69
N LYS A 32 -7.58 -18.00 -14.41
CA LYS A 32 -6.73 -18.94 -13.71
C LYS A 32 -6.01 -19.84 -14.71
N THR A 33 -4.71 -19.98 -14.56
CA THR A 33 -3.87 -20.78 -15.44
C THR A 33 -3.87 -22.25 -15.04
N ALA A 34 -3.39 -23.11 -15.92
CA ALA A 34 -3.22 -24.53 -15.62
C ALA A 34 -2.13 -24.78 -14.54
N SER A 35 -1.16 -23.87 -14.40
CA SER A 35 -0.13 -23.89 -13.35
C SER A 35 -0.67 -23.57 -11.96
N GLY A 36 -1.90 -23.02 -11.87
CA GLY A 36 -2.56 -22.64 -10.61
C GLY A 36 -2.46 -21.16 -10.28
N SER A 37 -1.76 -20.36 -11.08
CA SER A 37 -1.72 -18.91 -10.94
C SER A 37 -3.04 -18.29 -11.42
N GLU A 38 -3.40 -17.11 -10.89
CA GLU A 38 -4.61 -16.39 -11.27
C GLU A 38 -4.32 -14.90 -11.47
N ALA A 39 -4.84 -14.31 -12.55
CA ALA A 39 -4.87 -12.88 -12.73
C ALA A 39 -6.32 -12.38 -12.63
N LYS A 40 -6.55 -11.34 -11.81
CA LYS A 40 -7.83 -10.64 -11.68
C LYS A 40 -7.77 -9.30 -12.39
N PHE A 41 -8.87 -8.93 -13.03
CA PHE A 41 -8.96 -7.73 -13.85
C PHE A 41 -9.96 -6.74 -13.26
N GLY A 42 -9.59 -5.47 -13.31
CA GLY A 42 -10.45 -4.37 -12.91
C GLY A 42 -11.53 -4.05 -13.95
N SER A 43 -12.42 -3.11 -13.61
CA SER A 43 -13.48 -2.65 -14.50
C SER A 43 -12.95 -2.03 -15.82
N ASN A 44 -11.72 -1.54 -15.80
CA ASN A 44 -11.00 -0.99 -16.96
C ASN A 44 -10.28 -2.06 -17.81
N GLY A 45 -10.40 -3.35 -17.46
CA GLY A 45 -9.73 -4.47 -18.14
C GLY A 45 -8.23 -4.61 -17.84
N LYS A 46 -7.65 -3.76 -17.01
CA LYS A 46 -6.25 -3.90 -16.57
C LYS A 46 -6.13 -4.92 -15.45
N VAL A 47 -4.97 -5.54 -15.33
CA VAL A 47 -4.64 -6.42 -14.21
C VAL A 47 -4.75 -5.62 -12.91
N LYS A 48 -5.52 -6.13 -11.97
CA LYS A 48 -5.72 -5.57 -10.62
C LYS A 48 -4.90 -6.32 -9.60
N GLU A 49 -4.86 -7.65 -9.73
CA GLU A 49 -4.22 -8.53 -8.77
C GLU A 49 -3.76 -9.81 -9.47
N VAL A 50 -2.64 -10.34 -9.04
CA VAL A 50 -2.12 -11.64 -9.47
C VAL A 50 -1.86 -12.50 -8.24
N HIS A 51 -2.38 -13.73 -8.26
CA HIS A 51 -1.99 -14.78 -7.32
C HIS A 51 -1.10 -15.76 -8.06
N THR A 52 0.09 -15.99 -7.57
CA THR A 52 1.04 -16.93 -8.21
C THR A 52 0.88 -18.32 -7.62
N ALA A 53 1.29 -19.33 -8.37
CA ALA A 53 1.31 -20.72 -7.90
C ALA A 53 2.28 -20.93 -6.72
N SER A 54 3.25 -20.01 -6.53
CA SER A 54 4.17 -20.00 -5.38
C SER A 54 3.54 -19.48 -4.09
N GLY A 55 2.28 -18.97 -4.16
CA GLY A 55 1.56 -18.39 -3.01
C GLY A 55 1.80 -16.89 -2.79
N MET A 56 2.43 -16.23 -3.74
CA MET A 56 2.62 -14.78 -3.71
C MET A 56 1.38 -14.06 -4.27
N THR A 57 1.02 -12.94 -3.69
CA THR A 57 -0.01 -12.03 -4.20
C THR A 57 0.64 -10.72 -4.62
N VAL A 58 0.39 -10.29 -5.85
CA VAL A 58 0.82 -8.98 -6.37
C VAL A 58 -0.43 -8.17 -6.70
N SER A 59 -0.64 -7.06 -6.00
CA SER A 59 -1.76 -6.15 -6.24
C SER A 59 -1.28 -4.80 -6.76
N HIS A 60 -2.03 -4.24 -7.71
CA HIS A 60 -1.80 -2.90 -8.24
C HIS A 60 -2.54 -1.88 -7.40
N ARG A 61 -1.83 -0.85 -6.96
CA ARG A 61 -2.39 0.21 -6.12
C ARG A 61 -2.98 1.34 -6.96
N PRO A 62 -4.04 1.98 -6.50
CA PRO A 62 -4.43 3.29 -7.01
C PRO A 62 -3.26 4.28 -6.89
N GLY A 63 -3.06 5.13 -7.88
CA GLY A 63 -1.91 6.04 -7.89
C GLY A 63 -0.59 5.39 -8.30
N GLY A 64 -0.60 4.14 -8.77
CA GLY A 64 0.59 3.42 -9.25
C GLY A 64 1.30 2.62 -8.16
N GLY A 65 2.29 1.84 -8.59
CA GLY A 65 3.04 0.94 -7.71
C GLY A 65 2.37 -0.41 -7.50
N ARG A 66 3.14 -1.31 -6.90
CA ARG A 66 2.75 -2.69 -6.58
C ARG A 66 2.89 -2.93 -5.10
N ARG A 67 2.00 -3.77 -4.58
CA ARG A 67 2.11 -4.38 -3.27
C ARG A 67 2.28 -5.87 -3.47
N VAL A 68 3.37 -6.42 -2.97
CA VAL A 68 3.72 -7.83 -3.05
C VAL A 68 3.60 -8.43 -1.66
N GLU A 69 2.78 -9.46 -1.53
CA GLU A 69 2.58 -10.19 -0.27
C GLU A 69 3.00 -11.64 -0.42
N VAL A 70 3.72 -12.15 0.57
CA VAL A 70 4.08 -13.56 0.66
C VAL A 70 4.08 -14.02 2.11
N GLU A 71 3.54 -15.22 2.33
CA GLU A 71 3.70 -15.96 3.58
C GLU A 71 4.78 -17.02 3.39
N ARG A 72 5.71 -17.10 4.33
CA ARG A 72 6.82 -18.05 4.33
C ARG A 72 6.50 -19.31 5.15
N ALA A 73 7.32 -20.33 5.00
CA ALA A 73 7.19 -21.58 5.74
C ALA A 73 7.29 -21.44 7.26
N ASP A 74 7.96 -20.40 7.75
CA ASP A 74 8.05 -20.03 9.19
C ASP A 74 6.86 -19.17 9.65
N HIS A 75 5.82 -19.04 8.81
CA HIS A 75 4.65 -18.18 9.04
C HIS A 75 4.98 -16.68 9.17
N SER A 76 6.18 -16.27 8.79
CA SER A 76 6.43 -14.85 8.59
C SER A 76 5.72 -14.37 7.33
N ARG A 77 5.13 -13.17 7.40
CA ARG A 77 4.48 -12.51 6.26
C ARG A 77 5.26 -11.27 5.88
N LEU A 78 5.63 -11.19 4.61
CA LEU A 78 6.26 -10.01 4.03
C LEU A 78 5.23 -9.28 3.18
N VAL A 79 5.22 -7.96 3.33
CA VAL A 79 4.45 -7.06 2.48
C VAL A 79 5.41 -6.00 1.96
N ALA A 80 5.76 -6.10 0.68
CA ALA A 80 6.71 -5.21 0.03
C ALA A 80 6.00 -4.23 -0.90
N GLU A 81 6.37 -2.96 -0.81
CA GLU A 81 5.80 -1.86 -1.59
C GLU A 81 6.84 -1.20 -2.51
N GLY A 82 8.03 -1.79 -2.59
CA GLY A 82 9.19 -1.28 -3.33
C GLY A 82 9.96 -0.18 -2.58
N HIS A 83 11.19 0.06 -3.02
CA HIS A 83 12.12 1.04 -2.43
C HIS A 83 12.36 0.83 -0.92
N GLY A 84 12.51 -0.44 -0.50
CA GLY A 84 12.72 -0.83 0.90
C GLY A 84 11.56 -0.55 1.83
N ARG A 85 10.37 -0.25 1.27
CA ARG A 85 9.15 0.04 2.04
C ARG A 85 8.27 -1.19 2.19
N GLY A 86 7.55 -1.22 3.29
CA GLY A 86 6.63 -2.30 3.62
C GLY A 86 6.83 -2.79 5.04
N TYR A 87 6.42 -4.02 5.30
CA TYR A 87 6.64 -4.62 6.62
C TYR A 87 6.96 -6.10 6.55
N ILE A 88 7.64 -6.57 7.60
CA ILE A 88 7.87 -7.99 7.89
C ILE A 88 7.17 -8.31 9.21
N GLN A 89 6.19 -9.21 9.14
CA GLN A 89 5.47 -9.73 10.31
C GLN A 89 6.06 -11.09 10.70
N ARG A 90 6.38 -11.26 11.99
CA ARG A 90 6.88 -12.52 12.55
C ARG A 90 6.00 -12.99 13.70
N PRO A 91 5.58 -14.27 13.73
CA PRO A 91 4.89 -14.84 14.86
C PRO A 91 5.86 -15.06 16.01
N TYR A 92 5.37 -14.95 17.25
CA TYR A 92 6.06 -15.34 18.46
C TYR A 92 5.06 -15.68 19.57
N SER A 93 5.52 -16.33 20.63
CA SER A 93 4.67 -16.71 21.76
C SER A 93 5.06 -15.94 23.02
N TYR A 94 4.07 -15.47 23.77
CA TYR A 94 4.26 -14.89 25.09
C TYR A 94 3.08 -15.28 26.00
N GLY A 95 3.35 -15.71 27.25
CA GLY A 95 2.33 -16.07 28.22
C GLY A 95 1.35 -17.16 27.74
N GLY A 96 1.79 -18.07 26.89
CA GLY A 96 0.94 -19.13 26.30
C GLY A 96 0.05 -18.68 25.14
N HIS A 97 0.18 -17.44 24.69
CA HIS A 97 -0.58 -16.89 23.57
C HIS A 97 0.31 -16.57 22.37
N ALA A 98 -0.26 -16.70 21.16
CA ALA A 98 0.39 -16.31 19.92
C ALA A 98 0.22 -14.81 19.67
N TYR A 99 1.32 -14.14 19.35
CA TYR A 99 1.40 -12.74 18.97
C TYR A 99 2.15 -12.60 17.66
N TYR A 100 2.01 -11.44 17.04
CA TYR A 100 2.77 -11.05 15.85
C TYR A 100 3.47 -9.72 16.11
N SER A 101 4.75 -9.64 15.72
CA SER A 101 5.52 -8.40 15.66
C SER A 101 5.68 -8.00 14.22
N ARG A 102 5.24 -6.80 13.83
CA ARG A 102 5.50 -6.21 12.50
C ARG A 102 6.60 -5.16 12.62
N ALA A 103 7.65 -5.30 11.83
CA ALA A 103 8.61 -4.24 11.60
C ALA A 103 8.26 -3.54 10.30
N TYR A 104 7.89 -2.27 10.37
CA TYR A 104 7.57 -1.42 9.24
C TYR A 104 8.82 -0.65 8.83
N TYR A 105 9.27 -0.81 7.60
CA TYR A 105 10.46 -0.18 7.05
C TYR A 105 10.08 1.03 6.21
N TYR A 106 10.75 2.16 6.49
CA TYR A 106 10.46 3.43 5.85
C TYR A 106 11.66 4.36 5.99
N HIS A 107 12.12 4.97 4.87
CA HIS A 107 13.23 5.93 4.83
C HIS A 107 14.51 5.51 5.58
N GLY A 108 14.91 4.24 5.44
CA GLY A 108 16.13 3.73 6.05
C GLY A 108 16.04 3.44 7.55
N GLY A 109 14.86 3.64 8.15
CA GLY A 109 14.55 3.28 9.52
C GLY A 109 13.45 2.24 9.59
N TYR A 110 13.09 1.85 10.80
CA TYR A 110 11.91 1.02 11.04
C TYR A 110 11.24 1.39 12.35
N TYR A 111 9.95 1.06 12.44
CA TYR A 111 9.20 1.05 13.70
C TYR A 111 8.46 -0.27 13.87
N ARG A 112 8.03 -0.59 15.07
CA ARG A 112 7.41 -1.87 15.40
C ARG A 112 5.96 -1.69 15.81
N GLY A 113 5.11 -2.61 15.35
CA GLY A 113 3.74 -2.79 15.81
C GLY A 113 3.56 -4.21 16.35
N TYR A 114 2.63 -4.41 17.27
CA TYR A 114 2.32 -5.68 17.89
C TYR A 114 0.87 -6.02 17.65
N TYR A 115 0.59 -7.30 17.41
CA TYR A 115 -0.73 -7.76 17.04
C TYR A 115 -1.02 -9.10 17.67
N ARG A 116 -2.30 -9.38 17.84
CA ARG A 116 -2.82 -10.67 18.26
C ARG A 116 -3.94 -11.11 17.33
N GLY A 117 -3.92 -12.38 16.94
CA GLY A 117 -4.95 -12.95 16.07
C GLY A 117 -6.28 -13.15 16.77
N TYR A 118 -7.37 -12.97 16.02
CA TYR A 118 -8.72 -13.27 16.46
C TYR A 118 -9.60 -13.67 15.27
N TYR A 119 -10.75 -14.31 15.54
CA TYR A 119 -11.71 -14.68 14.51
C TYR A 119 -12.94 -13.78 14.57
N TYR A 120 -13.41 -13.34 13.41
CA TYR A 120 -14.61 -12.54 13.27
C TYR A 120 -15.26 -12.84 11.91
N HIS A 121 -16.59 -13.07 11.86
CA HIS A 121 -17.32 -13.40 10.62
C HIS A 121 -16.66 -14.48 9.76
N GLY A 122 -16.11 -15.52 10.39
CA GLY A 122 -15.43 -16.63 9.69
C GLY A 122 -14.04 -16.32 9.15
N GLY A 123 -13.57 -15.08 9.23
CA GLY A 123 -12.22 -14.64 8.87
C GLY A 123 -11.27 -14.61 10.06
N TYR A 124 -9.96 -14.69 9.77
CA TYR A 124 -8.90 -14.50 10.75
C TYR A 124 -8.23 -13.15 10.56
N TYR A 125 -8.14 -12.36 11.63
CA TYR A 125 -7.65 -11.00 11.63
C TYR A 125 -6.55 -10.81 12.67
N ASN A 126 -5.72 -9.80 12.48
CA ASN A 126 -4.70 -9.37 13.42
C ASN A 126 -5.11 -8.02 14.02
N GLY A 127 -5.55 -8.01 15.27
CA GLY A 127 -5.89 -6.80 15.99
C GLY A 127 -4.67 -6.17 16.66
N TYR A 128 -4.59 -4.85 16.66
CA TYR A 128 -3.51 -4.07 17.25
C TYR A 128 -3.41 -4.29 18.77
N MET A 129 -2.18 -4.29 19.25
CA MET A 129 -1.82 -4.34 20.68
C MET A 129 -0.87 -3.17 20.99
N PRO A 130 -1.14 -2.34 22.02
CA PRO A 130 -0.32 -1.17 22.32
C PRO A 130 1.09 -1.55 22.78
N ALA A 131 2.10 -0.78 22.34
CA ALA A 131 3.48 -1.00 22.75
C ALA A 131 3.73 -0.62 24.22
N TYR A 132 2.94 0.32 24.73
CA TYR A 132 3.03 0.85 26.08
C TYR A 132 1.68 0.86 26.78
N TYR A 133 1.69 0.61 28.07
CA TYR A 133 0.56 0.84 28.94
C TYR A 133 0.75 2.19 29.63
N TYR A 134 -0.10 3.13 29.28
CA TYR A 134 -0.14 4.43 29.91
C TYR A 134 -1.09 4.41 31.12
N PRO A 135 -0.80 5.22 32.18
CA PRO A 135 -1.74 5.43 33.25
C PRO A 135 -3.06 6.04 32.77
N SER A 136 -4.17 5.71 33.44
CA SER A 136 -5.49 6.27 33.16
C SER A 136 -5.51 7.81 33.17
N ALA A 137 -4.67 8.43 34.03
CA ALA A 137 -4.51 9.87 34.08
C ALA A 137 -3.95 10.48 32.78
N TYR A 138 -3.03 9.76 32.08
CA TYR A 138 -2.47 10.24 30.82
C TYR A 138 -3.49 10.15 29.67
N TYR A 139 -4.22 9.05 29.58
CA TYR A 139 -5.36 8.96 28.65
C TYR A 139 -6.42 10.03 28.95
N GLY A 140 -6.67 10.31 30.23
CA GLY A 140 -7.58 11.38 30.66
C GLY A 140 -7.11 12.77 30.21
N TRP A 141 -5.83 13.06 30.34
CA TRP A 141 -5.22 14.31 29.86
C TRP A 141 -5.33 14.43 28.32
N ALA A 142 -5.11 13.36 27.58
CA ALA A 142 -5.22 13.37 26.14
C ALA A 142 -6.67 13.49 25.65
N TYR A 143 -7.61 12.90 26.35
CA TYR A 143 -9.04 12.91 26.04
C TYR A 143 -9.69 14.27 26.36
N ASN A 144 -9.39 14.84 27.55
CA ASN A 144 -10.04 16.04 28.04
C ASN A 144 -9.56 17.29 27.30
N PRO A 145 -10.45 18.30 27.15
CA PRO A 145 -10.02 19.60 26.66
C PRO A 145 -8.90 20.19 27.53
N TRP A 146 -7.94 20.84 26.91
CA TRP A 146 -6.93 21.62 27.60
C TRP A 146 -7.52 22.93 28.15
N PRO A 147 -6.91 23.58 29.13
CA PRO A 147 -7.43 24.81 29.73
C PRO A 147 -7.66 25.94 28.73
N ALA A 148 -6.88 25.99 27.66
CA ALA A 148 -7.08 26.84 26.51
C ALA A 148 -6.59 26.14 25.24
N PRO A 149 -7.23 26.39 24.07
CA PRO A 149 -6.70 25.88 22.79
C PRO A 149 -5.33 26.51 22.51
N VAL A 150 -4.41 25.69 21.98
CA VAL A 150 -3.01 26.11 21.72
C VAL A 150 -2.68 26.02 20.24
N PRO A 151 -1.92 26.95 19.67
CA PRO A 151 -1.34 26.84 18.35
C PRO A 151 -0.21 25.82 18.39
N TYR A 152 0.02 25.15 17.27
CA TYR A 152 1.17 24.24 17.10
C TYR A 152 1.80 24.44 15.73
N ALA A 153 3.10 24.66 15.71
CA ALA A 153 3.85 24.82 14.47
C ALA A 153 4.35 23.43 14.01
N TRP A 154 3.70 22.90 12.99
CA TRP A 154 4.16 21.67 12.35
C TRP A 154 5.42 21.91 11.54
N GLY A 155 6.45 21.12 11.72
CA GLY A 155 7.73 21.25 11.00
C GLY A 155 7.68 20.82 9.53
N TRP A 156 6.51 20.60 8.95
CA TRP A 156 6.38 20.10 7.59
C TRP A 156 6.11 21.18 6.52
N GLY A 157 5.99 22.46 6.87
CA GLY A 157 5.61 23.53 5.93
C GLY A 157 6.49 23.66 4.67
N GLY A 158 7.76 23.22 4.75
CA GLY A 158 8.68 23.12 3.61
C GLY A 158 8.72 21.75 2.93
N ASN A 159 7.96 20.78 3.38
CA ASN A 159 8.00 19.42 2.82
C ASN A 159 7.17 19.33 1.53
N PRO A 160 7.68 18.68 0.46
CA PRO A 160 6.99 18.58 -0.82
C PRO A 160 5.59 17.96 -0.73
N TRP A 161 5.39 16.96 0.13
CA TRP A 161 4.09 16.33 0.32
C TRP A 161 3.02 17.33 0.81
N TYR A 162 3.40 18.27 1.69
CA TYR A 162 2.45 19.25 2.23
C TYR A 162 2.04 20.26 1.14
N GLY A 163 2.98 20.72 0.32
CA GLY A 163 2.65 21.56 -0.84
C GLY A 163 1.74 20.84 -1.84
N TYR A 164 1.99 19.55 -2.08
CA TYR A 164 1.20 18.74 -2.99
C TYR A 164 -0.25 18.52 -2.50
N TYR A 165 -0.44 18.23 -1.21
CA TYR A 165 -1.77 18.00 -0.62
C TYR A 165 -2.41 19.22 0.03
N GLY A 166 -1.88 20.44 -0.15
CA GLY A 166 -2.41 21.66 0.47
C GLY A 166 -3.86 21.99 0.07
N ALA A 167 -4.29 21.59 -1.14
CA ALA A 167 -5.70 21.70 -1.55
C ALA A 167 -6.62 20.65 -0.93
N TYR A 168 -6.06 19.59 -0.36
CA TYR A 168 -6.79 18.50 0.28
C TYR A 168 -6.87 18.68 1.80
N PHE A 169 -5.75 19.02 2.45
CA PHE A 169 -5.59 19.03 3.89
C PHE A 169 -4.93 20.31 4.39
N ALA A 170 -5.49 20.89 5.44
CA ALA A 170 -4.86 21.93 6.25
C ALA A 170 -4.95 21.55 7.74
N PRO A 171 -3.91 21.78 8.55
CA PRO A 171 -3.97 21.52 9.99
C PRO A 171 -4.97 22.44 10.69
N TYR A 172 -5.40 22.05 11.88
CA TYR A 172 -6.16 22.95 12.74
C TYR A 172 -5.31 24.18 13.11
N PRO A 173 -5.91 25.38 13.13
CA PRO A 173 -5.19 26.58 13.54
C PRO A 173 -4.83 26.56 15.03
N VAL A 174 -5.65 25.89 15.85
CA VAL A 174 -5.45 25.70 17.28
C VAL A 174 -5.99 24.31 17.70
N TYR A 175 -5.43 23.76 18.76
CA TYR A 175 -5.76 22.44 19.29
C TYR A 175 -6.38 22.55 20.68
N PRO A 176 -7.66 22.16 20.84
CA PRO A 176 -8.33 22.18 22.13
C PRO A 176 -8.00 20.96 23.00
N SER A 177 -7.51 19.88 22.43
CA SER A 177 -7.08 18.67 23.15
C SER A 177 -6.09 17.86 22.32
N ALA A 178 -5.47 16.83 22.91
CA ALA A 178 -4.58 15.92 22.19
C ALA A 178 -5.28 15.19 21.04
N ALA A 179 -6.56 14.86 21.13
CA ALA A 179 -7.29 14.17 20.06
C ALA A 179 -7.28 14.95 18.75
N PHE A 180 -7.42 16.28 18.78
CA PHE A 180 -7.33 17.12 17.58
C PHE A 180 -5.92 17.18 17.01
N TRP A 181 -4.91 17.23 17.87
CA TRP A 181 -3.52 17.15 17.43
C TRP A 181 -3.20 15.78 16.83
N LEU A 182 -3.66 14.69 17.44
CA LEU A 182 -3.52 13.33 16.94
C LEU A 182 -4.22 13.15 15.60
N THR A 183 -5.33 13.84 15.34
CA THR A 183 -6.00 13.85 14.02
C THR A 183 -5.08 14.38 12.94
N ASP A 184 -4.49 15.56 13.13
CA ASP A 184 -3.58 16.12 12.15
C ASP A 184 -2.28 15.32 12.05
N TYR A 185 -1.79 14.77 13.16
CA TYR A 185 -0.64 13.85 13.18
C TYR A 185 -0.88 12.60 12.31
N LEU A 186 -2.02 11.94 12.47
CA LEU A 186 -2.43 10.76 11.69
C LEU A 186 -2.57 11.09 10.20
N VAL A 187 -3.34 12.14 9.89
CA VAL A 187 -3.62 12.52 8.50
C VAL A 187 -2.34 12.93 7.78
N ALA A 188 -1.49 13.74 8.43
CA ALA A 188 -0.22 14.16 7.86
C ALA A 188 0.72 12.97 7.60
N ALA A 189 0.81 12.01 8.52
CA ALA A 189 1.60 10.80 8.33
C ALA A 189 1.08 9.96 7.15
N SER A 190 -0.25 9.82 7.02
CA SER A 190 -0.88 9.10 5.91
C SER A 190 -0.59 9.78 4.56
N LEU A 191 -0.73 11.11 4.48
CA LEU A 191 -0.45 11.87 3.26
C LEU A 191 1.03 11.87 2.88
N ALA A 192 1.94 11.94 3.85
CA ALA A 192 3.37 11.80 3.61
C ALA A 192 3.71 10.41 3.03
N ASN A 193 3.05 9.36 3.52
CA ASN A 193 3.21 8.01 3.01
C ASN A 193 2.65 7.88 1.58
N ALA A 194 1.46 8.44 1.30
CA ALA A 194 0.88 8.47 -0.04
C ALA A 194 1.81 9.18 -1.05
N TYR A 195 2.34 10.34 -0.66
CA TYR A 195 3.29 11.09 -1.49
C TYR A 195 4.55 10.29 -1.79
N ALA A 196 5.12 9.65 -0.79
CA ALA A 196 6.31 8.82 -0.95
C ALA A 196 6.03 7.57 -1.82
N ALA A 197 4.81 7.00 -1.75
CA ALA A 197 4.39 5.89 -2.61
C ALA A 197 4.30 6.33 -4.08
N ALA A 198 3.63 7.46 -4.35
CA ALA A 198 3.52 8.02 -5.70
C ALA A 198 4.89 8.40 -6.28
N ALA A 199 5.75 9.03 -5.48
CA ALA A 199 7.11 9.36 -5.87
C ALA A 199 7.94 8.11 -6.25
N ALA A 200 7.80 7.05 -5.48
CA ALA A 200 8.46 5.77 -5.75
C ALA A 200 7.95 5.07 -7.01
N ALA A 201 6.66 5.25 -7.35
CA ALA A 201 6.06 4.72 -8.57
C ALA A 201 6.49 5.47 -9.87
N GLY A 202 7.32 6.51 -9.76
CA GLY A 202 7.77 7.33 -10.89
C GLY A 202 6.80 8.43 -11.29
N GLU A 203 5.74 8.66 -10.53
CA GLU A 203 4.76 9.72 -10.77
C GLU A 203 5.28 11.12 -10.39
N SER A 204 6.44 11.19 -9.74
CA SER A 204 7.06 12.44 -9.29
C SER A 204 7.28 13.48 -10.41
N ALA A 205 7.48 13.04 -11.65
CA ALA A 205 7.64 13.94 -12.80
C ALA A 205 6.33 14.65 -13.16
N LEU A 206 5.18 14.09 -12.78
CA LEU A 206 3.86 14.68 -12.98
C LEU A 206 3.47 15.63 -11.83
N LEU A 207 4.14 15.49 -10.69
CA LEU A 207 3.81 16.22 -9.46
C LEU A 207 4.35 17.66 -9.45
N HIS A 208 5.44 17.94 -10.19
CA HIS A 208 6.01 19.29 -10.32
C HIS A 208 6.69 19.47 -11.69
N PRO A 209 5.96 19.84 -12.75
CA PRO A 209 6.57 20.13 -14.05
C PRO A 209 7.54 21.32 -14.01
N ASP A 210 7.49 22.17 -12.99
CA ASP A 210 8.26 23.43 -12.87
C ASP A 210 9.24 23.46 -11.68
N ALA A 211 9.50 22.34 -11.00
CA ALA A 211 10.45 22.31 -9.88
C ALA A 211 11.92 22.35 -10.42
N PRO A 212 12.75 23.32 -10.04
CA PRO A 212 14.15 23.35 -10.47
C PRO A 212 14.93 22.17 -9.90
N GLN A 213 15.59 21.42 -10.79
CA GLN A 213 16.41 20.26 -10.46
C GLN A 213 17.76 20.66 -9.81
N LYS A 214 17.73 21.22 -8.61
CA LYS A 214 18.95 21.40 -7.81
C LYS A 214 18.65 21.18 -6.34
N TRP A 215 18.92 19.99 -5.86
CA TRP A 215 18.94 19.68 -4.43
C TRP A 215 20.38 19.73 -3.92
N SER A 216 20.73 20.81 -3.22
CA SER A 216 21.83 20.84 -2.28
C SER A 216 21.23 20.74 -0.87
N ALA A 217 21.89 20.00 0.02
CA ALA A 217 21.42 19.70 1.37
C ALA A 217 20.95 20.96 2.15
N PRO A 218 19.88 20.87 2.97
CA PRO A 218 19.27 22.05 3.56
C PRO A 218 20.05 22.55 4.78
N HIS A 219 20.45 23.79 4.73
CA HIS A 219 20.61 24.59 5.95
C HIS A 219 19.22 24.92 6.50
N LEU A 220 18.98 24.65 7.78
CA LEU A 220 17.77 25.03 8.51
C LEU A 220 17.66 26.57 8.52
N VAL A 221 16.84 27.11 7.65
CA VAL A 221 16.37 28.50 7.75
C VAL A 221 14.93 28.44 8.23
N PHE A 222 14.71 28.97 9.42
CA PHE A 222 13.37 29.25 9.93
C PHE A 222 12.76 30.36 9.05
N ALA A 223 12.01 29.97 8.02
CA ALA A 223 11.20 30.88 7.25
C ALA A 223 9.87 31.07 7.98
N SER A 224 9.55 32.29 8.30
CA SER A 224 8.24 32.73 8.80
C SER A 224 7.16 32.21 7.83
N TYR A 225 6.15 31.53 8.38
CA TYR A 225 5.00 31.03 7.64
C TYR A 225 4.16 32.23 7.15
N ASP A 226 4.24 32.52 5.85
CA ASP A 226 3.17 33.23 5.18
C ASP A 226 2.09 32.23 4.79
N PRO A 227 0.85 32.35 5.28
CA PRO A 227 -0.22 31.48 4.86
C PRO A 227 -0.43 31.67 3.36
N VAL A 228 -0.12 30.63 2.57
CA VAL A 228 -0.56 30.58 1.18
C VAL A 228 -2.07 30.74 1.22
N THR A 229 -2.58 31.87 0.74
CA THR A 229 -4.00 32.12 0.57
C THR A 229 -4.52 31.19 -0.51
N ALA A 230 -4.79 29.94 -0.13
CA ALA A 230 -5.58 29.03 -0.95
C ALA A 230 -7.00 29.62 -0.98
N THR A 231 -7.41 30.12 -2.14
CA THR A 231 -8.74 30.67 -2.40
C THR A 231 -9.83 29.60 -2.42
N THR A 232 -9.49 28.33 -2.15
CA THR A 232 -10.42 27.21 -2.04
C THR A 232 -10.23 26.51 -0.70
N SER A 233 -11.34 26.28 0.03
CA SER A 233 -11.33 25.48 1.25
C SER A 233 -10.78 24.06 0.96
N PRO A 234 -9.97 23.48 1.87
CA PRO A 234 -9.50 22.11 1.71
C PRO A 234 -10.64 21.12 1.53
N THR A 235 -10.42 20.06 0.72
CA THR A 235 -11.44 19.03 0.50
C THR A 235 -11.76 18.27 1.79
N MET A 236 -10.76 18.05 2.65
CA MET A 236 -10.95 17.58 4.02
C MET A 236 -11.40 18.74 4.89
N THR A 237 -12.71 18.88 5.03
CA THR A 237 -13.30 20.00 5.79
C THR A 237 -13.08 19.85 7.30
N PRO A 238 -13.24 20.94 8.09
CA PRO A 238 -13.19 20.84 9.54
C PRO A 238 -14.13 19.78 10.12
N GLU A 239 -15.35 19.63 9.59
CA GLU A 239 -16.35 18.67 10.05
C GLU A 239 -15.89 17.22 9.85
N VAL A 240 -15.19 16.94 8.75
CA VAL A 240 -14.59 15.62 8.50
C VAL A 240 -13.45 15.35 9.48
N LYS A 241 -12.61 16.35 9.73
CA LYS A 241 -11.52 16.24 10.72
C LYS A 241 -12.08 16.06 12.14
N ASP A 242 -13.15 16.78 12.48
CA ASP A 242 -13.83 16.66 13.77
C ASP A 242 -14.41 15.24 13.95
N ALA A 243 -14.94 14.62 12.89
CA ALA A 243 -15.40 13.24 12.94
C ALA A 243 -14.24 12.25 13.23
N VAL A 244 -13.06 12.47 12.66
CA VAL A 244 -11.85 11.69 12.99
C VAL A 244 -11.40 11.97 14.43
N ALA A 245 -11.45 13.21 14.89
CA ALA A 245 -11.08 13.57 16.27
C ALA A 245 -12.02 12.93 17.30
N GLU A 246 -13.32 12.84 17.01
CA GLU A 246 -14.29 12.14 17.88
C GLU A 246 -14.03 10.62 17.91
N GLU A 247 -13.65 10.00 16.78
CA GLU A 247 -13.21 8.59 16.77
C GLU A 247 -12.00 8.38 17.66
N ILE A 248 -10.97 9.24 17.53
CA ILE A 248 -9.78 9.20 18.39
C ILE A 248 -10.13 9.40 19.87
N LYS A 249 -11.05 10.29 20.19
CA LYS A 249 -11.53 10.47 21.58
C LYS A 249 -12.21 9.20 22.09
N GLY A 250 -13.05 8.57 21.26
CA GLY A 250 -13.66 7.29 21.59
C GLY A 250 -12.62 6.23 21.97
N GLU A 251 -11.57 6.11 21.18
CA GLU A 251 -10.46 5.19 21.41
C GLU A 251 -9.67 5.53 22.68
N LEU A 252 -9.34 6.81 22.90
CA LEU A 252 -8.67 7.24 24.14
C LEU A 252 -9.52 6.94 25.39
N ALA A 253 -10.85 7.11 25.31
CA ALA A 253 -11.77 6.76 26.39
C ALA A 253 -11.80 5.23 26.65
N ALA A 254 -11.84 4.43 25.57
CA ALA A 254 -11.78 2.98 25.65
C ALA A 254 -10.46 2.49 26.28
N GLN A 255 -9.34 3.06 25.87
CA GLN A 255 -8.02 2.74 26.43
C GLN A 255 -7.90 3.20 27.89
N LYS A 256 -8.45 4.37 28.25
CA LYS A 256 -8.54 4.83 29.64
C LYS A 256 -9.30 3.85 30.53
N ALA A 257 -10.44 3.35 30.05
CA ALA A 257 -11.24 2.38 30.81
C ALA A 257 -10.54 1.04 31.00
N LYS A 258 -9.61 0.69 30.12
CA LYS A 258 -8.86 -0.56 30.10
C LYS A 258 -7.42 -0.39 30.62
N ALA A 259 -7.05 0.79 31.11
CA ALA A 259 -5.68 1.10 31.51
C ALA A 259 -5.15 0.08 32.53
N GLY A 260 -4.00 -0.53 32.21
CA GLY A 260 -3.34 -1.54 33.06
C GLY A 260 -3.84 -2.97 32.89
N SER A 261 -4.70 -3.28 31.93
CA SER A 261 -5.11 -4.65 31.63
C SER A 261 -4.45 -5.21 30.38
N ASP A 262 -3.96 -6.45 30.44
CA ASP A 262 -3.30 -7.15 29.31
C ASP A 262 -4.29 -7.67 28.24
N ALA A 263 -5.59 -7.44 28.40
CA ALA A 263 -6.61 -8.34 27.88
C ALA A 263 -7.20 -7.98 26.52
N ASN A 264 -6.87 -6.84 25.90
CA ASN A 264 -7.70 -6.39 24.77
C ASN A 264 -6.99 -6.24 23.45
N VAL A 265 -7.17 -7.26 22.60
CA VAL A 265 -6.98 -7.14 21.15
C VAL A 265 -7.94 -6.05 20.64
N ALA A 266 -7.41 -5.08 19.94
CA ALA A 266 -8.23 -4.10 19.24
C ALA A 266 -8.83 -4.76 17.98
N SER A 267 -10.07 -5.22 18.10
CA SER A 267 -10.78 -5.96 17.07
C SER A 267 -11.95 -5.17 16.53
N LEU A 268 -12.28 -5.37 15.25
CA LEU A 268 -13.52 -4.85 14.66
C LEU A 268 -14.75 -5.34 15.44
N GLU A 269 -14.74 -6.57 15.93
CA GLU A 269 -15.81 -7.11 16.78
C GLU A 269 -16.06 -6.21 18.00
N THR A 270 -14.99 -5.82 18.70
CA THR A 270 -15.10 -4.95 19.88
C THR A 270 -15.49 -3.52 19.51
N LEU A 271 -14.92 -2.99 18.43
CA LEU A 271 -15.22 -1.65 17.95
C LEU A 271 -16.71 -1.52 17.57
N LEU A 272 -17.20 -2.45 16.75
CA LEU A 272 -18.56 -2.38 16.18
C LEU A 272 -19.66 -2.86 17.13
N ALA A 273 -19.29 -3.41 18.29
CA ALA A 273 -20.25 -3.86 19.31
C ALA A 273 -21.07 -2.72 19.93
N ASP A 274 -20.61 -1.48 19.84
CA ASP A 274 -21.33 -0.31 20.38
C ASP A 274 -22.51 0.12 19.49
N GLY A 275 -22.61 -0.41 18.26
CA GLY A 275 -23.69 -0.14 17.30
C GLY A 275 -23.69 1.29 16.73
N LYS A 276 -22.62 2.05 16.91
CA LYS A 276 -22.49 3.42 16.41
C LYS A 276 -21.81 3.47 15.04
N PRO A 277 -21.99 4.59 14.30
CA PRO A 277 -21.14 4.86 13.14
C PRO A 277 -19.68 5.09 13.56
N HIS A 278 -18.74 4.55 12.77
CA HIS A 278 -17.30 4.69 12.97
C HIS A 278 -16.64 5.36 11.78
N VAL A 279 -15.54 6.07 12.04
CA VAL A 279 -14.75 6.77 11.02
C VAL A 279 -13.38 6.12 10.88
N PHE A 280 -13.00 5.84 9.64
CA PHE A 280 -11.71 5.23 9.29
C PHE A 280 -10.92 6.14 8.37
N VAL A 281 -9.61 6.10 8.50
CA VAL A 281 -8.69 6.76 7.58
C VAL A 281 -7.95 5.69 6.79
N ALA A 282 -7.99 5.76 5.47
CA ALA A 282 -7.31 4.81 4.60
C ALA A 282 -5.81 4.81 4.91
N SER A 283 -5.25 3.65 5.19
CA SER A 283 -3.84 3.46 5.57
C SER A 283 -2.98 2.91 4.45
N ALA A 284 -3.61 2.52 3.34
CA ALA A 284 -2.97 2.00 2.14
C ALA A 284 -3.83 2.31 0.91
N GLY A 285 -3.20 2.31 -0.27
CA GLY A 285 -3.93 2.38 -1.53
C GLY A 285 -4.74 1.09 -1.77
N LEU A 286 -6.05 1.21 -1.98
CA LEU A 286 -6.98 0.12 -2.20
C LEU A 286 -7.83 0.37 -3.44
N THR A 287 -8.03 -0.64 -4.28
CA THR A 287 -9.04 -0.60 -5.32
C THR A 287 -10.32 -1.21 -4.79
N VAL A 288 -11.34 -0.37 -4.65
CA VAL A 288 -12.66 -0.74 -4.12
C VAL A 288 -13.73 -0.60 -5.19
N THR A 289 -14.92 -1.11 -4.92
CA THR A 289 -16.04 -1.02 -5.84
C THR A 289 -17.07 -0.01 -5.34
N SER A 290 -17.48 0.91 -6.22
CA SER A 290 -18.57 1.86 -6.00
C SER A 290 -19.56 1.76 -7.16
N ALA A 291 -20.83 1.50 -6.87
CA ALA A 291 -21.88 1.33 -7.88
C ALA A 291 -21.50 0.38 -9.05
N GLY A 292 -20.77 -0.71 -8.75
CA GLY A 292 -20.34 -1.70 -9.74
C GLY A 292 -19.12 -1.31 -10.58
N GLN A 293 -18.49 -0.18 -10.28
CA GLN A 293 -17.27 0.29 -10.92
C GLN A 293 -16.13 0.36 -9.90
N ASP A 294 -14.90 0.09 -10.35
CA ASP A 294 -13.72 0.22 -9.51
C ASP A 294 -13.31 1.69 -9.40
N CYS A 295 -12.98 2.11 -8.18
CA CYS A 295 -12.31 3.37 -7.91
C CYS A 295 -11.20 3.15 -6.87
N GLY A 296 -10.29 4.11 -6.73
CA GLY A 296 -9.19 4.08 -5.78
C GLY A 296 -9.54 4.75 -4.46
N LEU A 297 -9.08 4.16 -3.37
CA LEU A 297 -8.86 4.86 -2.10
C LEU A 297 -7.35 4.95 -1.91
N THR A 298 -6.86 6.07 -1.42
CA THR A 298 -5.44 6.24 -1.12
C THR A 298 -5.24 6.72 0.31
N GLU A 299 -4.03 6.58 0.84
CA GLU A 299 -3.70 6.91 2.23
C GLU A 299 -4.16 8.33 2.58
N GLY A 300 -4.91 8.46 3.67
CA GLY A 300 -5.46 9.72 4.15
C GLY A 300 -6.89 10.03 3.66
N ASP A 301 -7.50 9.21 2.79
CA ASP A 301 -8.94 9.33 2.52
C ASP A 301 -9.74 8.94 3.76
N VAL A 302 -10.86 9.63 4.00
CA VAL A 302 -11.68 9.45 5.21
C VAL A 302 -13.00 8.81 4.84
N LEU A 303 -13.33 7.74 5.55
CA LEU A 303 -14.48 6.88 5.32
C LEU A 303 -15.33 6.78 6.58
N LYS A 304 -16.64 6.69 6.42
CA LYS A 304 -17.59 6.44 7.51
C LYS A 304 -18.31 5.13 7.30
N LEU A 305 -18.25 4.26 8.27
CA LEU A 305 -19.10 3.08 8.38
C LEU A 305 -20.37 3.47 9.13
N PRO A 306 -21.53 3.58 8.46
CA PRO A 306 -22.76 4.03 9.10
C PRO A 306 -23.39 2.97 10.01
N THR A 307 -23.21 1.69 9.67
CA THR A 307 -23.77 0.53 10.38
C THR A 307 -22.82 -0.65 10.31
N ALA A 308 -22.78 -1.45 11.37
CA ALA A 308 -22.02 -2.69 11.39
C ALA A 308 -22.45 -3.64 10.25
N PRO A 309 -21.50 -4.37 9.62
CA PRO A 309 -21.81 -5.35 8.59
C PRO A 309 -22.59 -6.54 9.16
N GLY A 310 -23.37 -7.23 8.29
CA GLY A 310 -24.11 -8.44 8.67
C GLY A 310 -23.16 -9.60 9.06
N ALA A 311 -23.70 -10.57 9.81
CA ALA A 311 -22.92 -11.66 10.41
C ALA A 311 -22.09 -12.50 9.42
N ASP A 312 -22.55 -12.66 8.18
CA ASP A 312 -21.85 -13.44 7.13
C ASP A 312 -21.08 -12.55 6.13
N ALA A 313 -20.98 -11.24 6.43
CA ALA A 313 -20.33 -10.31 5.52
C ALA A 313 -18.79 -10.46 5.59
N THR A 314 -18.14 -10.45 4.43
CA THR A 314 -16.68 -10.36 4.30
C THR A 314 -16.20 -8.94 4.01
N GLY A 315 -17.13 -8.03 3.74
CA GLY A 315 -16.90 -6.60 3.49
C GLY A 315 -17.97 -5.74 4.14
N ALA A 316 -17.74 -4.45 4.16
CA ALA A 316 -18.62 -3.44 4.70
C ALA A 316 -18.80 -2.30 3.69
N ASP A 317 -19.97 -1.68 3.69
CA ASP A 317 -20.28 -0.51 2.87
C ASP A 317 -19.98 0.77 3.66
N LEU A 318 -19.05 1.58 3.16
CA LEU A 318 -18.62 2.83 3.77
C LEU A 318 -18.94 4.01 2.87
N GLN A 319 -19.30 5.12 3.48
CA GLN A 319 -19.45 6.42 2.79
C GLN A 319 -18.10 7.13 2.75
N VAL A 320 -17.69 7.65 1.59
CA VAL A 320 -16.50 8.47 1.42
C VAL A 320 -16.79 9.88 1.94
N LEU A 321 -16.17 10.30 3.05
CA LEU A 321 -16.31 11.64 3.63
C LEU A 321 -15.37 12.66 3.00
N ALA A 322 -14.13 12.25 2.73
CA ALA A 322 -13.13 13.05 2.04
C ALA A 322 -12.20 12.15 1.24
N SER A 323 -11.89 12.56 0.02
CA SER A 323 -10.95 11.88 -0.88
C SER A 323 -10.27 12.87 -1.81
N LYS A 324 -9.16 12.46 -2.41
CA LYS A 324 -8.43 13.25 -3.40
C LYS A 324 -9.15 13.17 -4.75
N LYS A 325 -8.85 14.12 -5.67
CA LYS A 325 -9.57 14.26 -6.96
C LYS A 325 -9.56 13.01 -7.84
N THR A 326 -8.54 12.18 -7.75
CA THR A 326 -8.37 10.97 -8.56
C THR A 326 -8.98 9.72 -7.91
N ASP A 327 -9.43 9.85 -6.68
CA ASP A 327 -9.90 8.76 -5.84
C ASP A 327 -11.43 8.59 -5.94
N CYS A 328 -12.00 7.66 -5.18
CA CYS A 328 -13.45 7.46 -5.12
C CYS A 328 -14.15 8.77 -4.76
N ALA A 329 -15.24 9.08 -5.45
CA ALA A 329 -15.92 10.37 -5.29
C ALA A 329 -16.42 10.55 -3.84
N LYS A 330 -16.29 11.78 -3.32
CA LYS A 330 -16.92 12.15 -2.05
C LYS A 330 -18.41 11.82 -2.07
N ASP A 331 -18.95 11.42 -0.94
CA ASP A 331 -20.34 11.00 -0.70
C ASP A 331 -20.76 9.71 -1.42
N SER A 332 -19.85 9.07 -2.19
CA SER A 332 -20.12 7.75 -2.75
C SER A 332 -20.03 6.65 -1.68
N THR A 333 -20.76 5.57 -1.89
CA THR A 333 -20.65 4.35 -1.10
C THR A 333 -19.64 3.41 -1.75
N VAL A 334 -18.71 2.89 -0.97
CA VAL A 334 -17.68 1.95 -1.40
C VAL A 334 -17.73 0.70 -0.54
N THR A 335 -17.52 -0.47 -1.14
CA THR A 335 -17.41 -1.73 -0.38
C THR A 335 -15.95 -2.03 -0.09
N VAL A 336 -15.59 -2.10 1.19
CA VAL A 336 -14.25 -2.39 1.70
C VAL A 336 -14.26 -3.76 2.36
N GLN A 337 -13.21 -4.58 2.12
CA GLN A 337 -13.08 -5.87 2.79
C GLN A 337 -12.81 -5.67 4.29
N LEU A 338 -13.35 -6.55 5.14
CA LEU A 338 -13.14 -6.46 6.60
C LEU A 338 -11.67 -6.57 7.00
N THR A 339 -10.85 -7.28 6.21
CA THR A 339 -9.40 -7.32 6.39
C THR A 339 -8.75 -5.94 6.24
N ASP A 340 -9.15 -5.20 5.22
CA ASP A 340 -8.63 -3.85 4.97
C ASP A 340 -9.15 -2.86 6.03
N LEU A 341 -10.41 -3.03 6.44
CA LEU A 341 -11.02 -2.23 7.50
C LEU A 341 -10.29 -2.43 8.85
N GLN A 342 -9.92 -3.69 9.18
CA GLN A 342 -9.08 -3.97 10.36
C GLN A 342 -7.70 -3.34 10.24
N GLU A 343 -7.09 -3.33 9.06
CA GLU A 343 -5.79 -2.67 8.87
C GLU A 343 -5.88 -1.15 9.00
N MET A 344 -6.98 -0.52 8.54
CA MET A 344 -7.23 0.91 8.80
C MET A 344 -7.37 1.19 10.30
N TYR A 345 -8.10 0.34 11.04
CA TYR A 345 -8.24 0.44 12.48
C TYR A 345 -6.90 0.25 13.20
N ASN A 346 -6.12 -0.74 12.79
CA ASN A 346 -4.77 -0.96 13.31
C ASN A 346 -3.86 0.27 13.10
N SER A 347 -3.97 0.91 11.94
CA SER A 347 -3.21 2.12 11.60
C SER A 347 -3.61 3.31 12.46
N LEU A 348 -4.91 3.49 12.70
CA LEU A 348 -5.43 4.52 13.60
C LEU A 348 -4.84 4.35 15.00
N LEU A 349 -4.94 3.16 15.58
CA LEU A 349 -4.44 2.86 16.93
C LEU A 349 -2.92 2.97 17.02
N GLY A 350 -2.20 2.49 16.02
CA GLY A 350 -0.75 2.65 15.95
C GLY A 350 -0.31 4.10 15.86
N SER A 351 -1.09 4.96 15.19
CA SER A 351 -0.83 6.39 15.11
C SER A 351 -1.15 7.11 16.42
N ILE A 352 -2.22 6.71 17.12
CA ILE A 352 -2.52 7.19 18.47
C ILE A 352 -1.38 6.84 19.43
N ASP A 353 -0.92 5.58 19.44
CA ASP A 353 0.17 5.13 20.33
C ASP A 353 1.48 5.89 20.08
N LYS A 354 1.84 6.12 18.80
CA LYS A 354 3.01 6.92 18.43
C LYS A 354 2.87 8.38 18.83
N GLY A 355 1.72 8.99 18.57
CA GLY A 355 1.47 10.38 18.93
C GLY A 355 1.47 10.59 20.44
N MET A 356 0.89 9.65 21.20
CA MET A 356 0.96 9.63 22.68
C MET A 356 2.41 9.52 23.16
N ALA A 357 3.21 8.64 22.56
CA ALA A 357 4.64 8.53 22.87
C ALA A 357 5.39 9.83 22.55
N GLU A 358 5.14 10.44 21.39
CA GLU A 358 5.76 11.72 21.00
C GLU A 358 5.45 12.85 22.01
N MET A 359 4.19 12.97 22.42
CA MET A 359 3.79 13.99 23.42
C MET A 359 4.41 13.72 24.79
N LYS A 360 4.57 12.45 25.20
CA LYS A 360 5.21 12.05 26.44
C LYS A 360 6.71 12.35 26.42
N ASP A 361 7.39 12.02 25.33
CA ASP A 361 8.84 12.11 25.20
C ASP A 361 9.33 13.52 24.88
N ASN A 362 8.44 14.38 24.38
CA ASN A 362 8.71 15.77 24.03
C ASN A 362 7.69 16.74 24.69
N PRO A 363 7.60 16.77 26.02
CA PRO A 363 6.61 17.59 26.72
C PRO A 363 6.83 19.09 26.44
N GLY A 364 5.77 19.79 26.05
CA GLY A 364 5.81 21.22 25.74
C GLY A 364 6.41 21.60 24.38
N LYS A 365 6.89 20.60 23.59
CA LYS A 365 7.45 20.87 22.26
C LYS A 365 6.42 21.48 21.32
N GLY A 366 6.85 22.51 20.56
CA GLY A 366 6.01 23.18 19.56
C GLY A 366 4.82 23.96 20.13
N GLY A 367 4.77 24.18 21.45
CA GLY A 367 3.69 24.90 22.12
C GLY A 367 2.60 24.02 22.71
N LEU A 368 2.67 22.70 22.55
CA LEU A 368 1.71 21.78 23.19
C LEU A 368 1.86 21.83 24.72
N PRO A 369 0.75 21.69 25.48
CA PRO A 369 0.82 21.54 26.92
C PRO A 369 1.60 20.29 27.28
N ALA A 370 2.50 20.42 28.25
CA ALA A 370 3.13 19.22 28.81
C ALA A 370 2.10 18.40 29.61
N PRO A 371 2.04 17.09 29.45
CA PRO A 371 1.26 16.26 30.34
C PRO A 371 1.81 16.38 31.77
N PRO A 372 0.95 16.35 32.80
CA PRO A 372 1.41 16.34 34.20
C PRO A 372 2.39 15.17 34.43
N ALA A 373 3.48 15.43 35.17
CA ALA A 373 4.52 14.43 35.38
C ALA A 373 4.00 13.17 36.10
N ASP A 374 3.05 13.35 37.01
CA ASP A 374 2.35 12.25 37.71
C ASP A 374 1.42 11.47 36.76
N ALA A 375 0.88 12.10 35.73
CA ALA A 375 0.04 11.43 34.73
C ALA A 375 0.83 10.46 33.84
N ILE A 376 2.10 10.74 33.56
CA ILE A 376 2.97 9.86 32.77
C ILE A 376 3.83 8.93 33.62
N ALA A 377 3.96 9.22 34.92
CA ALA A 377 4.67 8.34 35.86
C ALA A 377 3.98 6.97 35.90
N GLY A 378 4.75 5.91 35.77
CA GLY A 378 4.20 4.55 35.72
C GLY A 378 3.85 4.04 34.33
N THR A 379 4.14 4.79 33.26
CA THR A 379 4.15 4.23 31.88
C THR A 379 5.08 3.02 31.83
N LYS A 380 4.58 1.90 31.30
CA LYS A 380 5.33 0.64 31.21
C LYS A 380 5.27 0.10 29.79
N GLN A 381 6.38 -0.46 29.32
CA GLN A 381 6.34 -1.24 28.10
C GLN A 381 5.49 -2.49 28.31
N ALA A 382 4.66 -2.84 27.34
CA ALA A 382 3.87 -4.04 27.40
C ALA A 382 4.78 -5.29 27.43
N PRO A 383 4.54 -6.27 28.30
CA PRO A 383 5.44 -7.42 28.44
C PRO A 383 5.61 -8.23 27.14
N TYR A 384 4.55 -8.41 26.38
CA TYR A 384 4.62 -9.04 25.04
C TYR A 384 5.45 -8.22 24.05
N ALA A 385 5.44 -6.88 24.13
CA ALA A 385 6.26 -6.02 23.29
C ALA A 385 7.76 -6.14 23.63
N ALA A 386 8.07 -6.30 24.91
CA ALA A 386 9.43 -6.55 25.38
C ALA A 386 9.96 -7.94 24.97
N ALA A 387 9.07 -8.95 24.92
CA ALA A 387 9.42 -10.33 24.54
C ALA A 387 9.52 -10.56 23.03
N ALA A 388 9.06 -9.60 22.21
CA ALA A 388 9.01 -9.75 20.77
C ALA A 388 10.41 -9.82 20.13
N PRO A 389 10.61 -10.68 19.09
CA PRO A 389 11.88 -10.78 18.37
C PRO A 389 12.34 -9.43 17.83
N ALA A 390 13.63 -9.18 17.80
CA ALA A 390 14.20 -7.97 17.20
C ALA A 390 13.82 -7.88 15.71
N ALA A 391 13.64 -6.66 15.22
CA ALA A 391 13.51 -6.44 13.80
C ALA A 391 14.83 -6.70 13.08
N ASP A 392 14.76 -7.18 11.84
CA ASP A 392 15.93 -7.38 11.01
C ASP A 392 16.44 -6.03 10.51
N PRO A 393 17.69 -5.63 10.76
CA PRO A 393 18.24 -4.39 10.25
C PRO A 393 18.31 -4.37 8.71
N ASN A 394 18.36 -5.54 8.06
CA ASN A 394 18.40 -5.69 6.60
C ASN A 394 17.00 -5.84 5.97
N GLY A 395 15.93 -5.74 6.75
CA GLY A 395 14.58 -5.99 6.27
C GLY A 395 14.15 -5.12 5.09
N ALA A 396 14.66 -3.88 4.97
CA ALA A 396 14.40 -3.03 3.82
C ALA A 396 14.95 -3.64 2.52
N ALA A 397 16.17 -4.19 2.54
CA ALA A 397 16.76 -4.86 1.37
C ALA A 397 16.01 -6.16 1.02
N GLU A 398 15.54 -6.88 2.02
CA GLU A 398 14.71 -8.07 1.85
C GLU A 398 13.38 -7.74 1.17
N LEU A 399 12.73 -6.64 1.57
CA LEU A 399 11.50 -6.16 0.95
C LEU A 399 11.73 -5.74 -0.51
N ASP A 400 12.86 -5.11 -0.85
CA ASP A 400 13.21 -4.77 -2.23
C ASP A 400 13.40 -6.02 -3.10
N GLN A 401 14.06 -7.04 -2.59
CA GLN A 401 14.20 -8.32 -3.29
C GLN A 401 12.83 -8.95 -3.54
N GLN A 402 11.95 -8.93 -2.54
CA GLN A 402 10.61 -9.48 -2.67
C GLN A 402 9.75 -8.71 -3.68
N ALA A 403 9.84 -7.37 -3.69
CA ALA A 403 9.17 -6.53 -4.68
C ALA A 403 9.64 -6.83 -6.10
N ALA A 404 10.95 -7.02 -6.30
CA ALA A 404 11.53 -7.36 -7.60
C ALA A 404 11.08 -8.76 -8.06
N GLN A 405 11.08 -9.75 -7.16
CA GLN A 405 10.59 -11.09 -7.46
C GLN A 405 9.11 -11.07 -7.84
N GLY A 406 8.29 -10.35 -7.08
CA GLY A 406 6.86 -10.21 -7.37
C GLY A 406 6.60 -9.60 -8.75
N ALA A 407 7.36 -8.59 -9.16
CA ALA A 407 7.25 -8.02 -10.49
C ALA A 407 7.61 -9.01 -11.60
N GLN A 408 8.58 -9.89 -11.38
CA GLN A 408 8.96 -10.93 -12.34
C GLN A 408 7.89 -12.02 -12.45
N GLU A 409 7.39 -12.53 -11.32
CA GLU A 409 6.34 -13.54 -11.30
C GLU A 409 5.03 -13.02 -11.91
N GLU A 410 4.67 -11.76 -11.61
CA GLU A 410 3.52 -11.12 -12.27
C GLU A 410 3.65 -11.11 -13.79
N GLN A 411 4.82 -10.71 -14.33
CA GLN A 411 5.04 -10.70 -15.78
C GLN A 411 4.87 -12.10 -16.39
N GLN A 412 5.33 -13.15 -15.71
CA GLN A 412 5.16 -14.54 -16.16
C GLN A 412 3.68 -14.93 -16.19
N VAL A 413 2.94 -14.66 -15.11
CA VAL A 413 1.51 -14.96 -15.05
C VAL A 413 0.73 -14.19 -16.10
N VAL A 414 1.01 -12.89 -16.28
CA VAL A 414 0.37 -12.06 -17.31
C VAL A 414 0.65 -12.57 -18.72
N ALA A 415 1.88 -13.02 -18.99
CA ALA A 415 2.22 -13.65 -20.27
C ALA A 415 1.46 -14.98 -20.47
N GLU A 416 1.36 -15.82 -19.42
CA GLU A 416 0.63 -17.09 -19.48
C GLU A 416 -0.88 -16.87 -19.71
N VAL A 417 -1.52 -15.94 -19.01
CA VAL A 417 -2.96 -15.66 -19.19
C VAL A 417 -3.26 -15.03 -20.55
N SER A 418 -2.33 -14.27 -21.12
CA SER A 418 -2.47 -13.59 -22.40
C SER A 418 -2.13 -14.47 -23.60
N ALA A 419 -1.47 -15.62 -23.38
CA ALA A 419 -1.13 -16.54 -24.43
C ALA A 419 -2.41 -17.07 -25.11
N PRO A 420 -2.48 -17.13 -26.46
CA PRO A 420 -3.64 -17.65 -27.15
C PRO A 420 -3.82 -19.13 -26.79
N ASP A 421 -5.08 -19.53 -26.60
CA ASP A 421 -5.40 -20.95 -26.46
C ASP A 421 -5.08 -21.66 -27.77
N GLY A 422 -4.13 -22.57 -27.76
CA GLY A 422 -3.76 -23.37 -28.94
C GLY A 422 -4.90 -24.30 -29.34
N GLY A 423 -5.83 -23.80 -30.14
CA GLY A 423 -6.98 -24.54 -30.63
C GLY A 423 -8.02 -23.62 -31.25
N ASP A 424 -7.76 -23.06 -32.36
CA ASP A 424 -8.60 -22.99 -33.56
C ASP A 424 -7.90 -22.19 -34.66
N GLN A 425 -6.96 -22.84 -35.35
CA GLN A 425 -6.69 -22.46 -36.74
C GLN A 425 -7.65 -23.24 -37.61
N THR A 426 -8.94 -22.95 -37.57
CA THR A 426 -9.77 -23.15 -38.74
C THR A 426 -9.35 -22.06 -39.74
N ALA A 427 -8.49 -22.50 -40.65
CA ALA A 427 -8.14 -21.79 -41.84
C ALA A 427 -9.43 -21.45 -42.62
N GLU A 428 -9.99 -20.27 -42.47
CA GLU A 428 -10.81 -19.69 -43.51
C GLU A 428 -9.88 -19.38 -44.70
N ALA A 429 -9.95 -20.25 -45.68
CA ALA A 429 -9.31 -20.09 -46.95
C ALA A 429 -9.88 -18.83 -47.64
N GLN A 430 -9.15 -17.75 -47.61
CA GLN A 430 -9.37 -16.63 -48.53
C GLN A 430 -8.78 -17.00 -49.90
N PRO A 431 -9.49 -16.76 -50.99
CA PRO A 431 -9.01 -17.09 -52.34
C PRO A 431 -7.84 -16.19 -52.71
N SER A 432 -6.75 -16.83 -53.14
CA SER A 432 -5.54 -16.19 -53.65
C SER A 432 -5.82 -15.43 -54.94
N PRO A 433 -5.36 -14.19 -55.09
CA PRO A 433 -5.15 -13.63 -56.43
C PRO A 433 -3.77 -14.08 -56.95
N ILE A 434 -3.82 -14.54 -58.18
CA ILE A 434 -2.71 -15.04 -58.97
C ILE A 434 -1.73 -13.88 -59.29
N GLY A 435 -0.44 -14.11 -59.01
CA GLY A 435 0.66 -13.61 -59.80
C GLY A 435 1.34 -12.30 -59.38
N ALA A 436 2.42 -12.41 -58.62
CA ALA A 436 3.62 -11.59 -58.81
C ALA A 436 4.83 -12.34 -58.15
N LEU A 437 5.88 -12.48 -58.92
CA LEU A 437 7.13 -13.15 -58.58
C LEU A 437 7.77 -12.50 -57.33
N ALA A 438 8.03 -13.31 -56.29
CA ALA A 438 8.79 -12.92 -55.11
C ALA A 438 10.29 -13.00 -55.44
N PRO A 439 11.10 -12.00 -55.00
CA PRO A 439 12.54 -12.17 -54.99
C PRO A 439 12.94 -13.09 -53.81
N ALA A 440 13.87 -13.99 -54.06
CA ALA A 440 14.37 -14.98 -53.16
C ALA A 440 14.87 -14.42 -51.83
N ALA A 441 14.47 -15.06 -50.71
CA ALA A 441 15.01 -14.80 -49.39
C ALA A 441 16.51 -15.12 -49.35
N PRO A 442 17.35 -14.29 -48.72
CA PRO A 442 18.77 -14.61 -48.55
C PRO A 442 18.92 -15.75 -47.54
N ALA A 443 19.67 -16.74 -47.97
CA ALA A 443 20.07 -17.92 -47.20
C ALA A 443 20.76 -17.49 -45.88
N ARG A 444 20.36 -18.13 -44.77
CA ARG A 444 21.06 -18.05 -43.49
C ARG A 444 22.52 -18.47 -43.68
N ARG A 445 23.44 -17.52 -43.56
CA ARG A 445 24.87 -17.82 -43.46
C ARG A 445 25.18 -18.22 -42.02
N SER A 446 25.44 -19.48 -41.79
CA SER A 446 26.07 -20.03 -40.59
C SER A 446 27.55 -19.69 -40.60
N GLY A 447 27.92 -18.55 -40.06
CA GLY A 447 29.29 -18.16 -39.73
C GLY A 447 29.37 -17.65 -38.31
N PRO A 448 30.54 -17.60 -37.69
CA PRO A 448 30.68 -17.06 -36.33
C PRO A 448 30.19 -15.61 -36.31
N VAL A 449 29.19 -15.36 -35.44
CA VAL A 449 28.63 -14.02 -35.28
C VAL A 449 29.58 -13.16 -34.46
N THR A 450 30.17 -12.17 -35.11
CA THR A 450 31.07 -11.21 -34.47
C THR A 450 30.25 -10.03 -33.94
N ILE A 451 30.32 -9.78 -32.63
CA ILE A 451 29.71 -8.59 -32.00
C ILE A 451 30.75 -7.48 -32.00
N ALA A 452 30.39 -6.34 -32.56
CA ALA A 452 31.26 -5.16 -32.61
C ALA A 452 30.89 -4.11 -31.57
N LEU A 453 31.89 -3.40 -31.05
CA LEU A 453 31.67 -2.24 -30.19
C LEU A 453 30.79 -1.19 -30.91
N GLY A 454 29.90 -0.54 -30.19
CA GLY A 454 29.00 0.49 -30.73
C GLY A 454 27.69 -0.03 -31.31
N GLN A 455 27.46 -1.33 -31.42
CA GLN A 455 26.17 -1.90 -31.81
C GLN A 455 25.09 -1.61 -30.77
N THR A 456 23.84 -1.44 -31.22
CA THR A 456 22.70 -1.29 -30.32
C THR A 456 22.18 -2.65 -29.82
N PRO A 457 21.47 -2.73 -28.69
CA PRO A 457 20.84 -3.97 -28.20
C PRO A 457 19.98 -4.68 -29.27
N ALA A 458 19.23 -3.92 -30.07
CA ALA A 458 18.42 -4.47 -31.15
C ALA A 458 19.26 -5.12 -32.26
N GLN A 459 20.40 -4.53 -32.61
CA GLN A 459 21.33 -5.09 -33.59
C GLN A 459 22.01 -6.36 -33.10
N VAL A 460 22.36 -6.40 -31.80
CA VAL A 460 22.94 -7.59 -31.18
C VAL A 460 21.92 -8.74 -31.16
N VAL A 461 20.68 -8.47 -30.77
CA VAL A 461 19.60 -9.48 -30.79
C VAL A 461 19.31 -9.96 -32.22
N ALA A 462 19.31 -9.07 -33.21
CA ALA A 462 19.10 -9.43 -34.61
C ALA A 462 20.20 -10.34 -35.16
N SER A 463 21.45 -10.20 -34.68
CA SER A 463 22.61 -10.98 -35.16
C SER A 463 22.83 -12.28 -34.38
N LYS A 464 22.67 -12.27 -33.04
CA LYS A 464 22.98 -13.40 -32.14
C LYS A 464 21.75 -14.08 -31.55
N GLY A 465 20.57 -13.48 -31.66
CA GLY A 465 19.33 -13.96 -31.03
C GLY A 465 19.13 -13.37 -29.63
N GLU A 466 18.04 -13.78 -28.98
CA GLU A 466 17.69 -13.33 -27.63
C GLU A 466 18.71 -13.83 -26.59
N PRO A 467 19.16 -12.95 -25.66
CA PRO A 467 20.05 -13.36 -24.56
C PRO A 467 19.28 -14.19 -23.52
N ILE A 468 19.99 -15.07 -22.80
CA ILE A 468 19.43 -15.85 -21.69
C ILE A 468 18.95 -14.93 -20.56
N THR A 469 19.70 -13.85 -20.30
CA THR A 469 19.40 -12.91 -19.22
C THR A 469 19.71 -11.49 -19.67
N LYS A 470 18.82 -10.54 -19.35
CA LYS A 470 19.00 -9.10 -19.54
C LYS A 470 19.05 -8.45 -18.16
N LEU A 471 20.22 -7.88 -17.79
CA LEU A 471 20.41 -7.16 -16.53
C LEU A 471 20.47 -5.67 -16.83
N ASN A 472 19.57 -4.90 -16.26
CA ASN A 472 19.48 -3.47 -16.45
C ASN A 472 19.98 -2.73 -15.20
N PHE A 473 20.99 -1.89 -15.33
CA PHE A 473 21.56 -1.05 -14.28
C PHE A 473 21.35 0.42 -14.64
N PRO A 474 21.41 1.35 -13.69
CA PRO A 474 21.15 2.77 -13.96
C PRO A 474 21.97 3.37 -15.12
N ASN A 475 23.20 2.89 -15.35
CA ASN A 475 24.11 3.41 -16.36
C ASN A 475 24.59 2.36 -17.36
N LYS A 476 24.12 1.09 -17.27
CA LYS A 476 24.53 0.02 -18.19
C LYS A 476 23.46 -1.06 -18.30
N LEU A 477 23.38 -1.67 -19.48
CA LEU A 477 22.59 -2.85 -19.78
C LEU A 477 23.53 -4.03 -20.04
N VAL A 478 23.29 -5.20 -19.50
CA VAL A 478 24.12 -6.38 -19.68
C VAL A 478 23.28 -7.52 -20.24
N TYR A 479 23.67 -8.05 -21.40
CA TYR A 479 23.09 -9.25 -22.00
C TYR A 479 24.00 -10.44 -21.74
N LYS A 480 23.45 -11.52 -21.17
CA LYS A 480 24.16 -12.76 -20.91
C LYS A 480 23.73 -13.83 -21.92
N TYR A 481 24.68 -14.37 -22.66
CA TYR A 481 24.54 -15.52 -23.56
C TYR A 481 25.27 -16.73 -22.95
N PRO A 482 25.11 -17.96 -23.50
CA PRO A 482 25.80 -19.13 -23.00
C PRO A 482 27.32 -19.04 -23.06
N ASP A 483 27.82 -18.29 -24.04
CA ASP A 483 29.23 -18.21 -24.47
C ASP A 483 29.86 -16.83 -24.25
N MET A 484 29.08 -15.80 -23.87
CA MET A 484 29.61 -14.46 -23.67
C MET A 484 28.68 -13.55 -22.88
N LYS A 485 29.22 -12.45 -22.39
CA LYS A 485 28.48 -11.39 -21.73
C LYS A 485 28.74 -10.07 -22.50
N ILE A 486 27.67 -9.37 -22.88
CA ILE A 486 27.74 -8.13 -23.65
C ILE A 486 27.28 -6.98 -22.79
N ILE A 487 28.10 -5.97 -22.63
CA ILE A 487 27.83 -4.80 -21.79
C ILE A 487 27.53 -3.60 -22.71
N PHE A 488 26.39 -2.96 -22.46
CA PHE A 488 25.99 -1.74 -23.16
C PHE A 488 26.07 -0.55 -22.20
N VAL A 489 26.66 0.53 -22.64
CA VAL A 489 26.70 1.83 -21.98
C VAL A 489 26.11 2.87 -22.93
N ASN A 490 25.20 3.71 -22.46
CA ASN A 490 24.47 4.68 -23.28
C ASN A 490 23.80 4.04 -24.53
N GLY A 491 23.25 2.83 -24.38
CA GLY A 491 22.55 2.11 -25.44
C GLY A 491 23.43 1.54 -26.55
N LYS A 492 24.76 1.43 -26.34
CA LYS A 492 25.71 0.85 -27.31
C LYS A 492 26.63 -0.14 -26.63
N VAL A 493 27.02 -1.21 -27.35
CA VAL A 493 28.03 -2.18 -26.87
C VAL A 493 29.32 -1.43 -26.53
N SER A 494 29.71 -1.53 -25.27
CA SER A 494 30.96 -0.97 -24.74
C SER A 494 32.00 -2.04 -24.43
N ASP A 495 31.55 -3.29 -24.17
CA ASP A 495 32.44 -4.38 -23.83
C ASP A 495 31.78 -5.74 -24.11
N VAL A 496 32.61 -6.77 -24.38
CA VAL A 496 32.18 -8.17 -24.60
C VAL A 496 33.15 -9.08 -23.83
N GLU A 497 32.65 -9.76 -22.82
CA GLU A 497 33.40 -10.66 -21.92
C GLU A 497 33.00 -12.15 -22.14
#